data_1d7cab99a99d64986a90bca421fe7607
#
_entry.id   1d7cab99a99d64986a90bca421fe7607
#
_cell.length_a   1.000
_cell.length_b   1.000
_cell.length_c   1.000
_cell.angle_alpha   90.00
_cell.angle_beta   90.00
_cell.angle_gamma   90.00
#
_symmetry.space_group_name_H-M   'P 1'
#
loop_
_entity.id
_entity.type
_entity.pdbx_description
1 polymer ?
#
loop_
_entity_poly.entity_id
_entity_poly.type
_entity_poly.pdbx_seq_one_letter_code
_entity_poly.pdbx_strand_id
1 'polypeptide(L)'
;ADMLRLQLNEKSTPAADKYAFKRFVTMAGSIVESAKPTKANIISKIADASQALDDALVPDDNRYLYLTSEMYKLVCTSDEFAGVDVLARQSIAKGVCGEVFGMNVVRVPKSYLPEDVYFLVAHKDAVLMPYKIADAKVHEDPVGVSGALIEGRHYYDAYVLGAKCGGVYALVD
;
A
#
# COMPACT_ATOMS: atom_id res chain seq x y z
N ALA A 1 16.18 -24.25 -0.72
CA ALA A 1 14.82 -23.72 -0.48
C ALA A 1 14.86 -22.37 0.25
N ASP A 2 15.72 -22.16 1.24
CA ASP A 2 15.74 -20.95 2.05
C ASP A 2 16.29 -19.72 1.31
N MET A 3 17.32 -19.86 0.48
CA MET A 3 17.88 -18.75 -0.29
C MET A 3 16.88 -18.16 -1.29
N LEU A 4 16.14 -19.01 -2.01
CA LEU A 4 15.11 -18.52 -2.93
C LEU A 4 13.99 -17.81 -2.20
N ARG A 5 13.54 -18.33 -1.06
CA ARG A 5 12.54 -17.70 -0.20
C ARG A 5 13.03 -16.36 0.35
N LEU A 6 14.29 -16.29 0.77
CA LEU A 6 14.90 -15.04 1.25
C LEU A 6 14.96 -14.00 0.14
N GLN A 7 15.41 -14.37 -1.06
CA GLN A 7 15.45 -13.51 -2.23
C GLN A 7 14.05 -12.99 -2.60
N LEU A 8 13.04 -13.86 -2.57
CA LEU A 8 11.66 -13.48 -2.84
C LEU A 8 11.15 -12.46 -1.82
N ASN A 9 11.28 -12.76 -0.53
CA ASN A 9 10.70 -11.94 0.53
C ASN A 9 11.44 -10.62 0.75
N GLU A 10 12.77 -10.61 0.61
CA GLU A 10 13.58 -9.44 0.95
C GLU A 10 13.90 -8.53 -0.24
N LYS A 11 13.80 -9.05 -1.46
CA LYS A 11 14.16 -8.28 -2.67
C LYS A 11 13.00 -8.17 -3.66
N SER A 12 12.48 -9.31 -4.12
CA SER A 12 11.53 -9.32 -5.23
C SER A 12 10.16 -8.78 -4.84
N THR A 13 9.60 -9.22 -3.72
CA THR A 13 8.30 -8.73 -3.23
C THR A 13 8.34 -7.25 -2.88
N PRO A 14 9.32 -6.74 -2.10
CA PRO A 14 9.42 -5.29 -1.86
C PRO A 14 9.61 -4.45 -3.11
N ALA A 15 10.32 -4.96 -4.13
CA ALA A 15 10.46 -4.25 -5.41
C ALA A 15 9.14 -4.17 -6.17
N ALA A 16 8.38 -5.27 -6.20
CA ALA A 16 7.07 -5.32 -6.82
C ALA A 16 6.06 -4.41 -6.11
N ASP A 17 6.06 -4.40 -4.78
CA ASP A 17 5.18 -3.54 -3.97
C ASP A 17 5.47 -2.05 -4.21
N LYS A 18 6.75 -1.65 -4.22
CA LYS A 18 7.15 -0.26 -4.55
C LYS A 18 6.67 0.16 -5.94
N TYR A 19 6.82 -0.72 -6.91
CA TYR A 19 6.34 -0.48 -8.27
C TYR A 19 4.82 -0.32 -8.28
N ALA A 20 4.09 -1.21 -7.61
CA ALA A 20 2.64 -1.18 -7.55
C ALA A 20 2.13 0.13 -6.91
N PHE A 21 2.66 0.54 -5.76
CA PHE A 21 2.28 1.79 -5.12
C PHE A 21 2.55 3.01 -6.00
N LYS A 22 3.70 3.05 -6.68
CA LYS A 22 4.01 4.13 -7.62
C LYS A 22 2.97 4.19 -8.75
N ARG A 23 2.59 3.03 -9.32
CA ARG A 23 1.57 2.96 -10.38
C ARG A 23 0.20 3.38 -9.86
N PHE A 24 -0.21 2.94 -8.68
CA PHE A 24 -1.50 3.30 -8.09
C PHE A 24 -1.61 4.80 -7.84
N VAL A 25 -0.57 5.44 -7.34
CA VAL A 25 -0.53 6.90 -7.17
C VAL A 25 -0.62 7.61 -8.52
N THR A 26 0.19 7.20 -9.51
CA THR A 26 0.20 7.83 -10.84
C THR A 26 -1.14 7.70 -11.58
N MET A 27 -1.89 6.62 -11.32
CA MET A 27 -3.17 6.31 -11.96
C MET A 27 -4.38 6.59 -11.06
N ALA A 28 -4.19 7.22 -9.91
CA ALA A 28 -5.27 7.58 -9.00
C ALA A 28 -6.27 8.52 -9.67
N GLY A 29 -7.56 8.32 -9.39
CA GLY A 29 -8.61 9.20 -9.90
C GLY A 29 -8.66 10.54 -9.18
N SER A 30 -8.17 10.59 -7.93
CA SER A 30 -8.08 11.81 -7.13
C SER A 30 -6.66 11.94 -6.56
N ILE A 31 -5.94 12.95 -7.02
CA ILE A 31 -4.64 13.34 -6.48
C ILE A 31 -4.80 14.74 -5.90
N VAL A 32 -4.59 14.87 -4.60
CA VAL A 32 -4.79 16.15 -3.89
C VAL A 32 -3.46 16.60 -3.31
N GLU A 33 -3.02 17.79 -3.73
CA GLU A 33 -1.86 18.45 -3.17
C GLU A 33 -2.20 19.11 -1.83
N SER A 34 -1.35 18.94 -0.87
CA SER A 34 -1.55 19.50 0.46
C SER A 34 -0.26 19.60 1.24
N ALA A 35 -0.13 20.66 2.03
CA ALA A 35 0.96 20.74 3.00
C ALA A 35 0.97 19.49 3.91
N LYS A 36 2.17 19.15 4.37
CA LYS A 36 2.41 17.97 5.23
C LYS A 36 1.38 17.88 6.36
N PRO A 37 0.71 16.73 6.50
CA PRO A 37 -0.23 16.52 7.59
C PRO A 37 0.43 16.68 8.96
N THR A 38 -0.31 17.28 9.89
CA THR A 38 0.07 17.47 11.29
C THR A 38 -0.86 16.67 12.20
N LYS A 39 -0.51 16.55 13.49
CA LYS A 39 -1.35 15.92 14.49
C LYS A 39 -2.79 16.47 14.52
N ALA A 40 -2.94 17.77 14.27
CA ALA A 40 -4.23 18.46 14.36
C ALA A 40 -5.13 18.29 13.13
N ASN A 41 -4.55 17.96 11.96
CA ASN A 41 -5.33 17.92 10.71
C ASN A 41 -5.31 16.57 9.96
N ILE A 42 -4.55 15.60 10.46
CA ILE A 42 -4.43 14.29 9.78
C ILE A 42 -5.78 13.57 9.68
N ILE A 43 -6.59 13.63 10.73
CA ILE A 43 -7.90 12.98 10.77
C ILE A 43 -8.86 13.65 9.79
N SER A 44 -8.89 14.99 9.76
CA SER A 44 -9.69 15.73 8.79
C SER A 44 -9.31 15.38 7.35
N LYS A 45 -8.01 15.30 7.03
CA LYS A 45 -7.55 14.90 5.69
C LYS A 45 -7.92 13.47 5.31
N ILE A 46 -7.95 12.54 6.28
CA ILE A 46 -8.42 11.18 6.05
C ILE A 46 -9.95 11.17 5.84
N ALA A 47 -10.69 12.01 6.57
CA ALA A 47 -12.13 12.19 6.37
C ALA A 47 -12.44 12.75 4.97
N ASP A 48 -11.67 13.75 4.50
CA ASP A 48 -11.80 14.31 3.15
C ASP A 48 -11.56 13.23 2.08
N ALA A 49 -10.59 12.35 2.30
CA ALA A 49 -10.35 11.22 1.40
C ALA A 49 -11.51 10.22 1.39
N SER A 50 -12.09 9.90 2.56
CA SER A 50 -13.30 9.06 2.64
C SER A 50 -14.47 9.70 1.90
N GLN A 51 -14.71 10.99 2.11
CA GLN A 51 -15.76 11.74 1.39
C GLN A 51 -15.54 11.71 -0.12
N ALA A 52 -14.31 11.87 -0.61
CA ALA A 52 -14.03 11.81 -2.04
C ALA A 52 -14.36 10.44 -2.67
N LEU A 53 -14.19 9.35 -1.91
CA LEU A 53 -14.60 8.01 -2.36
C LEU A 53 -16.12 7.88 -2.36
N ASP A 54 -16.82 8.45 -1.37
CA ASP A 54 -18.28 8.44 -1.29
C ASP A 54 -18.89 9.23 -2.45
N ASP A 55 -18.35 10.40 -2.76
CA ASP A 55 -18.76 11.23 -3.89
C ASP A 55 -18.52 10.52 -5.25
N ALA A 56 -17.52 9.65 -5.31
CA ALA A 56 -17.26 8.79 -6.47
C ALA A 56 -18.10 7.49 -6.48
N LEU A 57 -19.06 7.33 -5.56
CA LEU A 57 -19.93 6.17 -5.42
C LEU A 57 -19.17 4.85 -5.26
N VAL A 58 -18.03 4.88 -4.57
CA VAL A 58 -17.25 3.69 -4.25
C VAL A 58 -17.88 2.96 -3.07
N PRO A 59 -18.07 1.63 -3.10
CA PRO A 59 -18.61 0.88 -1.97
C PRO A 59 -17.79 1.08 -0.69
N ASP A 60 -18.45 1.05 0.47
CA ASP A 60 -17.81 1.26 1.77
C ASP A 60 -16.95 0.08 2.22
N ASP A 61 -17.25 -1.12 1.74
CA ASP A 61 -16.50 -2.31 2.05
C ASP A 61 -15.16 -2.36 1.29
N ASN A 62 -14.17 -3.05 1.87
CA ASN A 62 -12.87 -3.27 1.23
C ASN A 62 -12.10 -2.00 0.83
N ARG A 63 -12.27 -0.91 1.56
CA ARG A 63 -11.43 0.28 1.47
C ARG A 63 -10.19 0.12 2.33
N TYR A 64 -9.03 0.45 1.81
CA TYR A 64 -7.74 0.36 2.50
C TYR A 64 -7.05 1.71 2.52
N LEU A 65 -6.63 2.13 3.70
CA LEU A 65 -5.85 3.34 3.93
C LEU A 65 -4.39 2.94 4.20
N TYR A 66 -3.52 3.23 3.26
CA TYR A 66 -2.09 2.96 3.36
C TYR A 66 -1.38 4.17 3.95
N LEU A 67 -0.88 4.02 5.17
CA LEU A 67 -0.16 5.06 5.91
C LEU A 67 1.31 4.71 6.06
N THR A 68 2.18 5.70 5.88
CA THR A 68 3.56 5.56 6.33
C THR A 68 3.61 5.47 7.85
N SER A 69 4.70 4.91 8.41
CA SER A 69 4.86 4.80 9.86
C SER A 69 4.82 6.18 10.56
N GLU A 70 5.23 7.25 9.87
CA GLU A 70 5.15 8.62 10.36
C GLU A 70 3.69 9.10 10.44
N MET A 71 2.93 8.93 9.37
CA MET A 71 1.51 9.31 9.33
C MET A 71 0.68 8.47 10.32
N TYR A 72 0.96 7.17 10.40
CA TYR A 72 0.32 6.29 11.39
C TYR A 72 0.54 6.78 12.83
N LYS A 73 1.76 7.22 13.17
CA LYS A 73 2.06 7.81 14.48
C LYS A 73 1.22 9.07 14.73
N LEU A 74 1.05 9.95 13.72
CA LEU A 74 0.22 11.15 13.86
C LEU A 74 -1.25 10.79 14.12
N VAL A 75 -1.79 9.79 13.42
CA VAL A 75 -3.15 9.29 13.64
C VAL A 75 -3.31 8.78 15.08
N CYS A 76 -2.42 7.89 15.54
CA CYS A 76 -2.49 7.33 16.89
C CYS A 76 -2.32 8.36 18.02
N THR A 77 -1.66 9.47 17.75
CA THR A 77 -1.43 10.54 18.73
C THR A 77 -2.40 11.72 18.60
N SER A 78 -3.30 11.70 17.61
CA SER A 78 -4.32 12.73 17.46
C SER A 78 -5.33 12.67 18.60
N ASP A 79 -5.79 13.84 19.03
CA ASP A 79 -6.70 13.93 20.19
C ASP A 79 -8.11 13.43 19.81
N GLU A 80 -8.47 13.51 18.53
CA GLU A 80 -9.73 13.01 17.99
C GLU A 80 -9.78 11.48 17.99
N PHE A 81 -8.66 10.81 17.73
CA PHE A 81 -8.57 9.35 17.70
C PHE A 81 -8.49 8.75 19.11
N ALA A 82 -7.89 9.45 20.06
CA ALA A 82 -7.76 8.99 21.43
C ALA A 82 -9.11 8.79 22.16
N GLY A 83 -10.18 9.47 21.69
CA GLY A 83 -11.52 9.36 22.25
C GLY A 83 -12.38 8.19 21.74
N VAL A 84 -12.02 7.58 20.62
CA VAL A 84 -12.84 6.56 19.92
C VAL A 84 -12.32 5.12 20.15
N ASP A 85 -11.14 4.94 20.68
CA ASP A 85 -10.29 3.77 20.46
C ASP A 85 -10.32 2.66 21.51
N VAL A 86 -11.39 2.43 22.21
CA VAL A 86 -11.47 1.23 23.07
C VAL A 86 -11.90 -0.02 22.27
N LEU A 87 -12.57 0.14 21.15
CA LEU A 87 -13.11 -0.96 20.34
C LEU A 87 -12.22 -1.39 19.14
N ALA A 88 -11.35 -0.52 18.66
CA ALA A 88 -10.53 -0.79 17.47
C ALA A 88 -9.30 -1.68 17.72
N ARG A 89 -8.94 -1.97 18.97
CA ARG A 89 -7.75 -2.77 19.33
C ARG A 89 -7.83 -4.26 19.06
N GLN A 90 -8.97 -4.78 18.61
CA GLN A 90 -9.17 -6.23 18.45
C GLN A 90 -8.87 -6.78 17.04
N SER A 91 -8.52 -5.96 16.06
CA SER A 91 -8.29 -6.43 14.68
C SER A 91 -6.82 -6.42 14.26
N ILE A 92 -5.90 -6.86 15.12
CA ILE A 92 -4.49 -7.04 14.73
C ILE A 92 -4.33 -8.42 14.07
N ALA A 93 -4.90 -8.62 12.91
CA ALA A 93 -4.62 -9.78 12.09
C ALA A 93 -4.05 -9.33 10.74
N LYS A 94 -2.79 -9.67 10.48
CA LYS A 94 -2.13 -9.60 9.17
C LYS A 94 -1.85 -8.18 8.62
N GLY A 95 -1.27 -7.29 9.41
CA GLY A 95 -0.78 -5.99 8.92
C GLY A 95 -1.84 -4.88 8.89
N VAL A 96 -3.10 -5.17 9.18
CA VAL A 96 -4.14 -4.17 9.40
C VAL A 96 -3.99 -3.65 10.83
N CYS A 97 -3.79 -2.34 10.97
CA CYS A 97 -3.52 -1.68 12.26
C CYS A 97 -4.77 -1.05 12.89
N GLY A 98 -5.96 -1.39 12.40
CA GLY A 98 -7.23 -0.83 12.87
C GLY A 98 -8.10 -0.36 11.72
N GLU A 99 -9.18 0.33 12.05
CA GLU A 99 -10.13 0.88 11.08
C GLU A 99 -10.37 2.37 11.39
N VAL A 100 -10.42 3.20 10.37
CA VAL A 100 -10.69 4.64 10.47
C VAL A 100 -11.66 5.02 9.34
N PHE A 101 -12.81 5.61 9.67
CA PHE A 101 -13.87 5.98 8.72
C PHE A 101 -14.28 4.84 7.77
N GLY A 102 -14.45 3.61 8.30
CA GLY A 102 -14.79 2.45 7.48
C GLY A 102 -13.64 1.91 6.61
N MET A 103 -12.43 2.48 6.72
CA MET A 103 -11.26 2.07 5.96
C MET A 103 -10.30 1.25 6.82
N ASN A 104 -9.86 0.12 6.30
CA ASN A 104 -8.83 -0.71 6.93
C ASN A 104 -7.46 -0.03 6.84
N VAL A 105 -6.85 0.28 7.98
CA VAL A 105 -5.55 0.94 8.04
C VAL A 105 -4.42 -0.06 7.87
N VAL A 106 -3.60 0.14 6.85
CA VAL A 106 -2.41 -0.67 6.57
C VAL A 106 -1.17 0.20 6.70
N ARG A 107 -0.27 -0.18 7.62
CA ARG A 107 1.00 0.50 7.77
C ARG A 107 2.01 0.00 6.75
N VAL A 108 2.60 0.91 5.99
CA VAL A 108 3.62 0.61 4.99
C VAL A 108 4.93 1.35 5.29
N PRO A 109 6.09 0.77 4.93
CA PRO A 109 7.36 1.48 4.99
C PRO A 109 7.34 2.73 4.10
N LYS A 110 7.98 3.83 4.53
CA LYS A 110 8.07 5.05 3.72
C LYS A 110 8.66 4.79 2.32
N SER A 111 9.56 3.83 2.20
CA SER A 111 10.19 3.46 0.93
C SER A 111 9.25 2.79 -0.09
N TYR A 112 8.02 2.43 0.29
CA TYR A 112 7.04 1.82 -0.62
C TYR A 112 6.20 2.86 -1.35
N LEU A 113 5.92 3.99 -0.71
CA LEU A 113 5.26 5.12 -1.33
C LEU A 113 6.28 6.04 -2.02
N PRO A 114 5.93 6.75 -3.10
CA PRO A 114 6.72 7.86 -3.64
C PRO A 114 7.05 8.90 -2.56
N GLU A 115 8.13 9.67 -2.76
CA GLU A 115 8.65 10.60 -1.73
C GLU A 115 7.68 11.73 -1.39
N ASP A 116 6.90 12.14 -2.37
CA ASP A 116 5.87 13.18 -2.33
C ASP A 116 4.50 12.72 -1.80
N VAL A 117 4.34 11.42 -1.50
CA VAL A 117 3.06 10.87 -1.04
C VAL A 117 3.02 10.73 0.47
N TYR A 118 2.01 11.33 1.09
CA TYR A 118 1.76 11.20 2.53
C TYR A 118 0.95 9.96 2.87
N PHE A 119 -0.15 9.72 2.14
CA PHE A 119 -0.95 8.51 2.25
C PHE A 119 -1.72 8.20 0.95
N LEU A 120 -2.13 6.97 0.83
CA LEU A 120 -2.93 6.46 -0.28
C LEU A 120 -4.16 5.73 0.26
N VAL A 121 -5.34 6.03 -0.32
CA VAL A 121 -6.55 5.23 -0.12
C VAL A 121 -6.83 4.47 -1.41
N ALA A 122 -7.15 3.19 -1.31
CA ALA A 122 -7.56 2.39 -2.46
C ALA A 122 -8.66 1.40 -2.09
N HIS A 123 -9.66 1.32 -2.94
CA HIS A 123 -10.64 0.24 -2.90
C HIS A 123 -10.09 -1.01 -3.60
N LYS A 124 -10.30 -2.18 -2.99
CA LYS A 124 -9.75 -3.46 -3.48
C LYS A 124 -10.05 -3.73 -4.95
N ASP A 125 -11.29 -3.44 -5.40
CA ASP A 125 -11.72 -3.72 -6.77
C ASP A 125 -11.33 -2.63 -7.78
N ALA A 126 -10.71 -1.54 -7.33
CA ALA A 126 -10.19 -0.49 -8.20
C ALA A 126 -8.75 -0.76 -8.66
N VAL A 127 -8.02 -1.55 -7.88
CA VAL A 127 -6.61 -1.85 -8.13
C VAL A 127 -6.41 -3.31 -8.50
N LEU A 128 -5.48 -3.55 -9.40
CA LEU A 128 -5.11 -4.88 -9.85
C LEU A 128 -3.59 -4.99 -9.90
N MET A 129 -3.06 -6.00 -9.25
CA MET A 129 -1.64 -6.35 -9.31
C MET A 129 -1.48 -7.77 -9.83
N PRO A 130 -1.47 -7.97 -11.16
CA PRO A 130 -1.21 -9.28 -11.73
C PRO A 130 0.24 -9.68 -11.44
N TYR A 131 0.38 -10.85 -10.85
CA TYR A 131 1.67 -11.42 -10.48
C TYR A 131 1.81 -12.79 -11.11
N LYS A 132 2.85 -12.97 -11.91
CA LYS A 132 3.20 -14.23 -12.51
C LYS A 132 4.59 -14.64 -12.07
N ILE A 133 4.68 -15.72 -11.33
CA ILE A 133 5.96 -16.37 -11.07
C ILE A 133 6.31 -17.17 -12.33
N ALA A 134 7.40 -16.85 -12.97
CA ALA A 134 8.01 -17.72 -13.93
C ALA A 134 9.08 -18.55 -13.24
N ASP A 135 9.39 -19.68 -13.80
CA ASP A 135 10.25 -20.74 -13.31
C ASP A 135 11.50 -20.31 -12.53
N ALA A 136 11.73 -20.96 -11.41
CA ALA A 136 13.05 -21.00 -10.81
C ALA A 136 13.80 -22.21 -11.38
N LYS A 137 14.95 -21.98 -12.01
CA LYS A 137 15.83 -23.01 -12.55
C LYS A 137 17.09 -23.10 -11.72
N VAL A 138 17.52 -24.31 -11.43
CA VAL A 138 18.82 -24.59 -10.82
C VAL A 138 19.74 -25.12 -11.93
N HIS A 139 20.83 -24.43 -12.14
CA HIS A 139 21.89 -24.87 -13.05
C HIS A 139 23.02 -25.46 -12.20
N GLU A 140 23.34 -26.70 -12.39
CA GLU A 140 24.47 -27.34 -11.75
C GLU A 140 25.73 -27.12 -12.62
N ASP A 141 26.79 -26.62 -11.98
CA ASP A 141 28.09 -26.31 -12.59
C ASP A 141 28.05 -25.51 -13.91
N PRO A 142 27.39 -24.31 -13.92
CA PRO A 142 27.38 -23.48 -15.11
C PRO A 142 28.76 -22.90 -15.41
N VAL A 143 29.07 -22.67 -16.69
CA VAL A 143 30.35 -22.16 -17.13
C VAL A 143 30.72 -20.87 -16.40
N GLY A 144 31.86 -20.88 -15.71
CA GLY A 144 32.41 -19.73 -14.99
C GLY A 144 31.97 -19.59 -13.53
N VAL A 145 31.15 -20.51 -13.01
CA VAL A 145 30.74 -20.55 -11.60
C VAL A 145 31.01 -21.95 -11.05
N SER A 146 31.74 -22.05 -9.94
CA SER A 146 31.89 -23.30 -9.22
C SER A 146 30.74 -23.47 -8.23
N GLY A 147 29.81 -24.37 -8.52
CA GLY A 147 28.63 -24.65 -7.72
C GLY A 147 27.31 -24.45 -8.46
N ALA A 148 26.18 -24.43 -7.76
CA ALA A 148 24.87 -24.30 -8.34
C ALA A 148 24.44 -22.84 -8.50
N LEU A 149 23.92 -22.48 -9.67
CA LEU A 149 23.34 -21.18 -9.96
C LEU A 149 21.80 -21.29 -9.96
N ILE A 150 21.13 -20.43 -9.19
CA ILE A 150 19.67 -20.34 -9.20
C ILE A 150 19.26 -19.15 -10.04
N GLU A 151 18.53 -19.40 -11.12
CA GLU A 151 17.92 -18.39 -11.98
C GLU A 151 16.41 -18.30 -11.67
N GLY A 152 15.91 -17.08 -11.43
CA GLY A 152 14.48 -16.85 -11.23
C GLY A 152 13.98 -15.68 -12.08
N ARG A 153 12.77 -15.80 -12.62
CA ARG A 153 12.09 -14.72 -13.35
C ARG A 153 10.79 -14.37 -12.65
N HIS A 154 10.59 -13.06 -12.45
CA HIS A 154 9.38 -12.52 -11.86
C HIS A 154 8.75 -11.52 -12.84
N TYR A 155 7.51 -11.78 -13.23
CA TYR A 155 6.71 -10.85 -14.02
C TYR A 155 5.57 -10.33 -13.15
N TYR A 156 5.50 -9.03 -13.04
CA TYR A 156 4.41 -8.33 -12.34
C TYR A 156 4.10 -7.03 -13.06
N ASP A 157 2.88 -6.56 -12.88
CA ASP A 157 2.48 -5.22 -13.25
C ASP A 157 1.45 -4.70 -12.24
N ALA A 158 1.03 -3.44 -12.38
CA ALA A 158 0.07 -2.84 -11.49
C ALA A 158 -0.78 -1.83 -12.26
N TYR A 159 -2.08 -1.91 -12.08
CA TYR A 159 -3.06 -1.07 -12.77
C TYR A 159 -4.10 -0.55 -11.80
N VAL A 160 -4.60 0.66 -12.11
CA VAL A 160 -5.89 1.13 -11.63
C VAL A 160 -6.87 0.98 -12.77
N LEU A 161 -8.01 0.37 -12.52
CA LEU A 161 -9.05 0.19 -13.53
C LEU A 161 -9.65 1.55 -13.88
N GLY A 162 -9.57 1.98 -15.15
CA GLY A 162 -9.99 3.31 -15.58
C GLY A 162 -11.44 3.65 -15.21
N ALA A 163 -12.36 2.68 -15.32
CA ALA A 163 -13.77 2.87 -14.91
C ALA A 163 -13.95 2.99 -13.38
N LYS A 164 -12.95 2.62 -12.57
CA LYS A 164 -12.98 2.63 -11.11
C LYS A 164 -11.85 3.49 -10.50
N CYS A 165 -11.24 4.36 -11.30
CA CYS A 165 -10.12 5.19 -10.83
C CYS A 165 -10.51 6.10 -9.66
N GLY A 166 -11.79 6.51 -9.56
CA GLY A 166 -12.32 7.22 -8.38
C GLY A 166 -12.21 6.45 -7.07
N GLY A 167 -11.98 5.12 -7.11
CA GLY A 167 -11.69 4.30 -5.94
C GLY A 167 -10.24 4.39 -5.44
N VAL A 168 -9.42 5.26 -6.03
CA VAL A 168 -8.04 5.50 -5.58
C VAL A 168 -7.83 6.99 -5.36
N TYR A 169 -7.41 7.34 -4.14
CA TYR A 169 -7.13 8.71 -3.69
C TYR A 169 -5.72 8.79 -3.13
N ALA A 170 -4.94 9.77 -3.57
CA ALA A 170 -3.59 10.04 -3.08
C ALA A 170 -3.48 11.46 -2.53
N LEU A 171 -2.94 11.61 -1.31
CA LEU A 171 -2.54 12.89 -0.76
C LEU A 171 -1.05 13.07 -0.98
N VAL A 172 -0.69 14.13 -1.70
CA VAL A 172 0.69 14.43 -2.07
C VAL A 172 1.15 15.80 -1.56
N ASP A 173 2.48 16.05 -1.61
CA ASP A 173 3.09 17.34 -1.25
C ASP A 173 2.81 18.40 -2.31
#